data_d6621ae80f0f48877de7dd6702ecdf98
#
_entry.id   d6621ae80f0f48877de7dd6702ecdf98
#
_cell.length_a   1.000
_cell.length_b   1.000
_cell.length_c   1.000
_cell.angle_alpha   90.00
_cell.angle_beta   90.00
_cell.angle_gamma   90.00
#
_symmetry.space_group_name_H-M   'P 1'
#
loop_
_entity.id
_entity.type
_entity.pdbx_description
1 polymer ?
#
loop_
_entity_poly.entity_id
_entity_poly.type
_entity_poly.pdbx_seq_one_letter_code
_entity_poly.pdbx_strand_id
1 'polypeptide(L)'
;MKKEIILSIAAALNSAAALAQPPVQTRIEAQALAPAFPGAEGHGRYVTGGRGGEVIHVTNLNDKGKGSFRAAVSGNKKKIIVFDVAGVIPLASDLTIGANTTVLGQTAPSPGITLRYFTVQPKSNCIIRFIRMRRGQEKNINDGADATWQRHETGIILDHCSLSWSIDEVASYYDNNNFTMQWCTVAESLTNPGHSKGAHGYGGIWGGKLASFHHNFIAHLMNRGPRFNGARYDWKGYTDNYDYDTYKWENPVQAENVDFRNCVMYNAQGTSYGGPGGGQINIVNNYYKAGPSENLSKTTQDGISVSVSNGKERGNQDRITQVTVSEESNSDKNHPEYFDMTSRYYIKGNTTETTKGKVTENQDWKGVKYDSGTHNYNNEEYSADPNNFYGDQVEHKTIDGVSCVRIKMDTPAPTGIITTHTAKEAFDKVLTYVGASLYRDEVDARYMEEAKTGTATYKGSTTKSPGIIDLVSDVKGYTEDNFETSTRPDDFDSDNDGIPDEWEKANGLNPNDPTDALTYSLDSKGFYTNIEVYANSLVEHIMKAENTNAQESVEEYYPTCVSTAIRNVTEIPSELVKTEYFSLNGNKVCVPSKGINLRKMTFKGNKVITDKVIR
;
A
#
# COMPACT_ATOMS: atom_id res chain seq x y z
N MET A 1 39.44 53.28 17.68
CA MET A 1 38.99 52.79 16.35
C MET A 1 39.32 51.29 16.09
N LYS A 2 40.12 50.57 16.87
CA LYS A 2 40.44 49.13 16.59
C LYS A 2 39.66 48.12 17.41
N LYS A 3 38.85 48.52 18.40
CA LYS A 3 38.03 47.61 19.22
C LYS A 3 36.58 47.42 18.73
N GLU A 4 36.04 48.39 18.02
CA GLU A 4 34.64 48.31 17.50
C GLU A 4 34.53 47.51 16.22
N ILE A 5 35.60 47.37 15.44
CA ILE A 5 35.61 46.60 14.19
C ILE A 5 35.64 45.07 14.47
N ILE A 6 36.19 44.63 15.61
CA ILE A 6 36.25 43.23 15.99
C ILE A 6 34.91 42.74 16.53
N LEU A 7 34.09 43.58 17.15
CA LEU A 7 32.76 43.23 17.62
C LEU A 7 31.76 43.08 16.48
N SER A 8 31.91 43.86 15.39
CA SER A 8 31.04 43.82 14.22
C SER A 8 31.25 42.55 13.35
N ILE A 9 32.49 42.01 13.34
CA ILE A 9 32.80 40.77 12.59
C ILE A 9 32.33 39.54 13.35
N ALA A 10 32.37 39.56 14.69
CA ALA A 10 31.86 38.46 15.52
C ALA A 10 30.32 38.35 15.48
N ALA A 11 29.61 39.50 15.36
CA ALA A 11 28.17 39.52 15.23
C ALA A 11 27.70 39.06 13.82
N ALA A 12 28.49 39.31 12.77
CA ALA A 12 28.18 38.89 11.41
C ALA A 12 28.44 37.40 11.17
N LEU A 13 29.37 36.80 11.92
CA LEU A 13 29.64 35.35 11.84
C LEU A 13 28.64 34.50 12.65
N ASN A 14 28.01 35.06 13.68
CA ASN A 14 26.92 34.37 14.38
C ASN A 14 25.55 34.45 13.70
N SER A 15 25.33 35.39 12.79
CA SER A 15 24.09 35.47 12.01
C SER A 15 24.07 34.57 10.78
N ALA A 16 25.23 34.06 10.34
CA ALA A 16 25.33 33.13 9.22
C ALA A 16 25.18 31.64 9.60
N ALA A 17 25.23 31.33 10.91
CA ALA A 17 25.07 29.95 11.41
C ALA A 17 23.62 29.60 11.81
N ALA A 18 22.66 30.54 11.62
CA ALA A 18 21.24 30.31 11.88
C ALA A 18 20.46 29.82 10.65
N LEU A 19 21.15 29.40 9.58
CA LEU A 19 20.53 28.86 8.38
C LEU A 19 20.45 27.35 8.47
N ALA A 20 19.18 26.88 8.61
CA ALA A 20 18.72 25.52 8.43
C ALA A 20 19.18 24.51 9.50
N GLN A 21 18.58 24.56 10.66
CA GLN A 21 18.32 23.29 11.34
C GLN A 21 17.38 22.48 10.40
N PRO A 22 17.70 21.21 10.13
CA PRO A 22 16.75 20.36 9.44
C PRO A 22 15.42 20.37 10.22
N PRO A 23 14.27 20.32 9.54
CA PRO A 23 12.99 20.32 10.24
C PRO A 23 13.02 19.24 11.31
N VAL A 24 12.65 19.60 12.54
CA VAL A 24 12.59 18.65 13.65
C VAL A 24 11.54 17.62 13.28
N GLN A 25 11.98 16.43 12.95
CA GLN A 25 11.11 15.31 12.61
C GLN A 25 10.39 14.88 13.89
N THR A 26 9.07 15.04 13.94
CA THR A 26 8.27 14.55 15.06
C THR A 26 8.28 13.03 15.03
N ARG A 27 8.66 12.42 16.15
CA ARG A 27 8.64 10.96 16.31
C ARG A 27 7.46 10.54 17.13
N ILE A 28 6.81 9.47 16.68
CA ILE A 28 5.79 8.76 17.44
C ILE A 28 6.50 7.59 18.12
N GLU A 29 6.43 7.50 19.45
CA GLU A 29 7.04 6.39 20.18
C GLU A 29 6.37 5.06 19.81
N ALA A 30 7.19 4.03 19.59
CA ALA A 30 6.72 2.68 19.37
C ALA A 30 6.04 2.14 20.63
N GLN A 31 4.92 1.45 20.44
CA GLN A 31 4.22 0.84 21.56
C GLN A 31 4.96 -0.42 22.07
N ALA A 32 4.63 -0.83 23.31
CA ALA A 32 5.25 -2.01 23.94
C ALA A 32 4.83 -3.36 23.33
N LEU A 33 3.80 -3.40 22.46
CA LEU A 33 3.33 -4.60 21.78
C LEU A 33 4.14 -4.86 20.52
N ALA A 34 4.36 -6.14 20.21
CA ALA A 34 5.03 -6.56 18.98
C ALA A 34 4.19 -6.20 17.74
N PRO A 35 4.68 -5.35 16.83
CA PRO A 35 4.03 -5.15 15.55
C PRO A 35 4.01 -6.43 14.71
N ALA A 36 3.20 -6.43 13.64
CA ALA A 36 3.18 -7.53 12.67
C ALA A 36 4.57 -7.81 12.10
N PHE A 37 5.29 -6.75 11.78
CA PHE A 37 6.72 -6.71 11.38
C PHE A 37 7.24 -5.28 11.60
N PRO A 38 8.56 -5.02 11.63
CA PRO A 38 9.09 -3.67 11.63
C PRO A 38 8.62 -2.90 10.39
N GLY A 39 7.98 -1.74 10.59
CA GLY A 39 7.34 -0.97 9.51
C GLY A 39 5.87 -1.32 9.27
N ALA A 40 5.27 -2.23 10.03
CA ALA A 40 3.82 -2.40 10.04
C ALA A 40 3.16 -1.21 10.72
N GLU A 41 2.21 -0.56 10.05
CA GLU A 41 1.59 0.67 10.52
C GLU A 41 0.05 0.62 10.43
N GLY A 42 -0.61 1.65 10.94
CA GLY A 42 -2.06 1.76 10.90
C GLY A 42 -2.81 0.81 11.84
N HIS A 43 -4.09 0.62 11.56
CA HIS A 43 -4.96 -0.20 12.41
C HIS A 43 -4.63 -1.70 12.37
N GLY A 44 -3.99 -2.19 11.29
CA GLY A 44 -3.50 -3.57 11.19
C GLY A 44 -2.13 -3.82 11.83
N ARG A 45 -1.49 -2.81 12.44
CA ARG A 45 -0.12 -2.87 12.97
C ARG A 45 0.15 -4.09 13.85
N TYR A 46 -0.81 -4.53 14.63
CA TYR A 46 -0.63 -5.60 15.61
C TYR A 46 -1.22 -6.94 15.19
N VAL A 47 -1.48 -7.13 13.90
CA VAL A 47 -1.86 -8.41 13.32
C VAL A 47 -0.73 -9.42 13.56
N THR A 48 -1.05 -10.59 14.07
CA THR A 48 -0.04 -11.60 14.42
C THR A 48 0.23 -12.59 13.31
N GLY A 49 -0.71 -12.73 12.36
CA GLY A 49 -0.60 -13.69 11.27
C GLY A 49 -0.33 -15.10 11.77
N GLY A 50 0.66 -15.72 11.18
CA GLY A 50 1.11 -17.06 11.51
C GLY A 50 2.18 -17.15 12.59
N ARG A 51 2.51 -16.07 13.30
CA ARG A 51 3.61 -16.05 14.28
C ARG A 51 3.57 -17.22 15.25
N GLY A 52 4.68 -17.97 15.34
CA GLY A 52 4.82 -19.18 16.15
C GLY A 52 4.08 -20.40 15.60
N GLY A 53 3.62 -20.34 14.35
CA GLY A 53 3.02 -21.48 13.64
C GLY A 53 4.02 -22.23 12.78
N GLU A 54 3.54 -23.25 12.07
CA GLU A 54 4.33 -24.08 11.17
C GLU A 54 4.90 -23.25 10.00
N VAL A 55 6.17 -23.45 9.66
CA VAL A 55 6.77 -22.91 8.44
C VAL A 55 6.47 -23.86 7.29
N ILE A 56 5.90 -23.36 6.21
CA ILE A 56 5.49 -24.15 5.05
C ILE A 56 6.14 -23.59 3.79
N HIS A 57 6.88 -24.45 3.09
CA HIS A 57 7.57 -24.13 1.85
C HIS A 57 6.68 -24.27 0.63
N VAL A 58 6.67 -23.26 -0.23
CA VAL A 58 6.13 -23.33 -1.59
C VAL A 58 7.28 -23.71 -2.52
N THR A 59 7.23 -24.95 -3.00
CA THR A 59 8.33 -25.59 -3.75
C THR A 59 8.05 -25.74 -5.24
N ASN A 60 6.86 -25.34 -5.70
CA ASN A 60 6.50 -25.36 -7.12
C ASN A 60 5.43 -24.32 -7.45
N LEU A 61 5.31 -24.00 -8.74
CA LEU A 61 4.37 -23.00 -9.27
C LEU A 61 3.01 -23.60 -9.69
N ASN A 62 2.73 -24.85 -9.36
CA ASN A 62 1.44 -25.47 -9.67
C ASN A 62 0.31 -24.83 -8.86
N ASP A 63 -0.90 -24.78 -9.44
CA ASP A 63 -2.08 -24.28 -8.71
C ASP A 63 -2.39 -25.13 -7.47
N LYS A 64 -2.21 -26.46 -7.54
CA LYS A 64 -2.60 -27.40 -6.49
C LYS A 64 -1.64 -28.58 -6.36
N GLY A 65 -1.80 -29.31 -5.27
CA GLY A 65 -0.97 -30.47 -4.93
C GLY A 65 0.10 -30.12 -3.89
N LYS A 66 0.90 -31.11 -3.50
CA LYS A 66 1.97 -30.94 -2.52
C LYS A 66 2.97 -29.89 -2.99
N GLY A 67 3.37 -28.99 -2.10
CA GLY A 67 4.32 -27.91 -2.39
C GLY A 67 3.73 -26.73 -3.16
N SER A 68 2.43 -26.73 -3.52
CA SER A 68 1.79 -25.57 -4.15
C SER A 68 1.40 -24.50 -3.12
N PHE A 69 1.31 -23.25 -3.57
CA PHE A 69 0.87 -22.15 -2.71
C PHE A 69 -0.55 -22.37 -2.17
N ARG A 70 -1.49 -22.85 -2.99
CA ARG A 70 -2.85 -23.20 -2.54
C ARG A 70 -2.87 -24.20 -1.40
N ALA A 71 -2.04 -25.25 -1.49
CA ALA A 71 -1.94 -26.24 -0.40
C ALA A 71 -1.36 -25.61 0.87
N ALA A 72 -0.34 -24.77 0.71
CA ALA A 72 0.34 -24.10 1.82
C ALA A 72 -0.59 -23.17 2.61
N VAL A 73 -1.44 -22.37 1.93
CA VAL A 73 -2.33 -21.40 2.58
C VAL A 73 -3.66 -21.98 3.05
N SER A 74 -3.93 -23.27 2.82
CA SER A 74 -5.20 -23.89 3.17
C SER A 74 -5.37 -24.09 4.69
N GLY A 75 -6.63 -23.98 5.16
CA GLY A 75 -6.99 -24.18 6.58
C GLY A 75 -6.57 -23.01 7.47
N ASN A 76 -6.97 -23.06 8.75
CA ASN A 76 -6.90 -21.93 9.67
C ASN A 76 -5.88 -22.09 10.81
N LYS A 77 -5.01 -23.09 10.75
CA LYS A 77 -3.90 -23.23 11.70
C LYS A 77 -2.89 -22.11 11.46
N LYS A 78 -2.20 -21.69 12.51
CA LYS A 78 -1.08 -20.74 12.39
C LYS A 78 0.00 -21.28 11.46
N LYS A 79 0.40 -20.48 10.47
CA LYS A 79 1.43 -20.86 9.51
C LYS A 79 2.15 -19.68 8.92
N ILE A 80 3.42 -19.86 8.64
CA ILE A 80 4.30 -18.91 7.95
C ILE A 80 4.67 -19.54 6.61
N ILE A 81 4.39 -18.84 5.52
CA ILE A 81 4.63 -19.32 4.16
C ILE A 81 5.88 -18.68 3.59
N VAL A 82 6.84 -19.51 3.21
CA VAL A 82 8.08 -19.14 2.52
C VAL A 82 8.13 -19.75 1.12
N PHE A 83 8.97 -19.20 0.25
CA PHE A 83 9.02 -19.60 -1.15
C PHE A 83 10.43 -20.01 -1.57
N ASP A 84 10.56 -21.25 -2.07
CA ASP A 84 11.77 -21.76 -2.69
C ASP A 84 11.79 -21.58 -4.21
N VAL A 85 10.69 -21.08 -4.75
CA VAL A 85 10.48 -20.85 -6.17
C VAL A 85 10.04 -19.41 -6.43
N ALA A 86 10.29 -18.93 -7.65
CA ALA A 86 9.75 -17.68 -8.16
C ALA A 86 9.17 -17.85 -9.56
N GLY A 87 8.19 -17.04 -9.88
CA GLY A 87 7.50 -17.03 -11.17
C GLY A 87 6.01 -16.82 -11.05
N VAL A 88 5.27 -17.25 -12.07
CA VAL A 88 3.82 -17.13 -12.14
C VAL A 88 3.15 -18.40 -11.63
N ILE A 89 2.21 -18.25 -10.71
CA ILE A 89 1.30 -19.32 -10.26
C ILE A 89 -0.04 -19.12 -10.99
N PRO A 90 -0.35 -19.97 -11.98
CA PRO A 90 -1.59 -19.87 -12.76
C PRO A 90 -2.74 -20.53 -11.99
N LEU A 91 -3.45 -19.77 -11.17
CA LEU A 91 -4.58 -20.25 -10.40
C LEU A 91 -5.66 -20.86 -11.33
N ALA A 92 -6.32 -21.92 -10.89
CA ALA A 92 -7.42 -22.59 -11.61
C ALA A 92 -8.80 -22.28 -11.00
N SER A 93 -8.84 -21.62 -9.87
CA SER A 93 -10.04 -21.13 -9.18
C SER A 93 -9.64 -20.07 -8.16
N ASP A 94 -10.62 -19.36 -7.61
CA ASP A 94 -10.37 -18.41 -6.53
C ASP A 94 -9.57 -19.05 -5.40
N LEU A 95 -8.68 -18.25 -4.81
CA LEU A 95 -7.76 -18.67 -3.77
C LEU A 95 -8.15 -18.02 -2.45
N THR A 96 -8.56 -18.83 -1.49
CA THR A 96 -8.71 -18.39 -0.11
C THR A 96 -7.41 -18.61 0.66
N ILE A 97 -6.85 -17.56 1.22
CA ILE A 97 -5.77 -17.64 2.21
C ILE A 97 -6.43 -17.83 3.57
N GLY A 98 -6.20 -18.99 4.19
CA GLY A 98 -6.79 -19.34 5.48
C GLY A 98 -6.39 -18.38 6.60
N ALA A 99 -7.19 -18.31 7.65
CA ALA A 99 -6.91 -17.46 8.80
C ALA A 99 -5.57 -17.81 9.48
N ASN A 100 -5.01 -16.86 10.23
CA ASN A 100 -3.76 -17.02 10.98
C ASN A 100 -2.55 -17.36 10.06
N THR A 101 -2.46 -16.69 8.92
CA THR A 101 -1.42 -16.96 7.92
C THR A 101 -0.54 -15.73 7.71
N THR A 102 0.78 -15.94 7.71
CA THR A 102 1.76 -14.96 7.23
C THR A 102 2.33 -15.45 5.90
N VAL A 103 2.21 -14.65 4.84
CA VAL A 103 2.80 -14.91 3.53
C VAL A 103 4.00 -14.00 3.33
N LEU A 104 5.18 -14.56 3.30
CA LEU A 104 6.47 -13.86 3.18
C LEU A 104 6.96 -13.90 1.73
N GLY A 105 6.32 -13.16 0.83
CA GLY A 105 6.68 -13.11 -0.59
C GLY A 105 8.13 -12.66 -0.84
N GLN A 106 8.72 -11.88 0.08
CA GLN A 106 10.11 -11.44 0.02
C GLN A 106 11.13 -12.58 0.18
N THR A 107 10.72 -13.76 0.64
CA THR A 107 11.62 -14.94 0.71
C THR A 107 11.79 -15.63 -0.63
N ALA A 108 10.89 -15.39 -1.59
CA ALA A 108 11.02 -15.91 -2.95
C ALA A 108 12.33 -15.44 -3.60
N PRO A 109 13.00 -16.28 -4.41
CA PRO A 109 14.08 -15.79 -5.24
C PRO A 109 13.58 -14.76 -6.27
N SER A 110 14.49 -14.05 -6.97
CA SER A 110 14.10 -13.21 -8.12
C SER A 110 13.45 -14.09 -9.19
N PRO A 111 12.39 -13.62 -9.86
CA PRO A 111 11.76 -12.30 -9.82
C PRO A 111 10.59 -12.18 -8.81
N GLY A 112 10.44 -13.07 -7.84
CA GLY A 112 9.33 -13.08 -6.89
C GLY A 112 8.08 -13.81 -7.43
N ILE A 113 6.95 -13.70 -6.72
CA ILE A 113 5.73 -14.46 -7.01
C ILE A 113 4.64 -13.58 -7.61
N THR A 114 4.01 -14.08 -8.67
CA THR A 114 2.83 -13.48 -9.31
C THR A 114 1.69 -14.50 -9.35
N LEU A 115 0.52 -14.13 -8.81
CA LEU A 115 -0.71 -14.92 -8.85
C LEU A 115 -1.56 -14.41 -10.02
N ARG A 116 -2.07 -15.34 -10.87
CA ARG A 116 -2.82 -15.02 -12.09
C ARG A 116 -4.18 -15.71 -12.13
N TYR A 117 -5.11 -15.11 -12.87
CA TYR A 117 -6.38 -15.63 -13.37
C TYR A 117 -7.58 -15.63 -12.44
N PHE A 118 -7.38 -15.71 -11.13
CA PHE A 118 -8.49 -15.79 -10.19
C PHE A 118 -8.29 -14.88 -8.99
N THR A 119 -9.35 -14.66 -8.27
CA THR A 119 -9.40 -13.77 -7.10
C THR A 119 -8.66 -14.37 -5.91
N VAL A 120 -7.97 -13.53 -5.14
CA VAL A 120 -7.30 -13.91 -3.88
C VAL A 120 -8.04 -13.28 -2.69
N GLN A 121 -8.42 -14.11 -1.72
CA GLN A 121 -9.25 -13.71 -0.59
C GLN A 121 -8.59 -14.10 0.74
N PRO A 122 -7.94 -13.18 1.47
CA PRO A 122 -7.39 -13.46 2.79
C PRO A 122 -8.49 -13.48 3.85
N LYS A 123 -8.39 -14.43 4.79
CA LYS A 123 -9.24 -14.48 5.99
C LYS A 123 -8.66 -13.70 7.16
N SER A 124 -9.31 -13.76 8.33
CA SER A 124 -8.87 -13.02 9.52
C SER A 124 -7.45 -13.38 9.97
N ASN A 125 -6.78 -12.40 10.55
CA ASN A 125 -5.43 -12.52 11.07
C ASN A 125 -4.42 -12.97 10.00
N CYS A 126 -4.36 -12.22 8.89
CA CYS A 126 -3.44 -12.48 7.78
C CYS A 126 -2.46 -11.33 7.56
N ILE A 127 -1.20 -11.69 7.32
CA ILE A 127 -0.13 -10.79 6.88
C ILE A 127 0.30 -11.25 5.49
N ILE A 128 0.24 -10.36 4.48
CA ILE A 128 0.63 -10.67 3.10
C ILE A 128 1.60 -9.61 2.61
N ARG A 129 2.81 -10.03 2.23
CA ARG A 129 3.89 -9.13 1.87
C ARG A 129 4.54 -9.51 0.54
N PHE A 130 4.87 -8.51 -0.29
CA PHE A 130 5.65 -8.63 -1.53
C PHE A 130 5.11 -9.66 -2.54
N ILE A 131 3.78 -9.77 -2.66
CA ILE A 131 3.10 -10.64 -3.63
C ILE A 131 2.45 -9.79 -4.72
N ARG A 132 2.52 -10.24 -5.98
CA ARG A 132 1.75 -9.67 -7.09
C ARG A 132 0.47 -10.48 -7.30
N MET A 133 -0.67 -9.81 -7.36
CA MET A 133 -1.98 -10.37 -7.68
C MET A 133 -2.47 -9.71 -8.96
N ARG A 134 -2.17 -10.31 -10.11
CA ARG A 134 -2.49 -9.80 -11.45
C ARG A 134 -3.49 -10.73 -12.10
N ARG A 135 -4.77 -10.55 -11.77
CA ARG A 135 -5.82 -11.50 -12.13
C ARG A 135 -5.90 -11.78 -13.64
N GLY A 136 -6.16 -10.78 -14.45
CA GLY A 136 -6.44 -10.94 -15.89
C GLY A 136 -7.82 -11.54 -16.19
N GLN A 137 -8.22 -11.49 -17.45
CA GLN A 137 -9.52 -11.99 -17.92
C GLN A 137 -9.42 -13.31 -18.69
N GLU A 138 -8.24 -13.83 -18.94
CA GLU A 138 -7.99 -14.86 -19.95
C GLU A 138 -8.60 -16.23 -19.62
N LYS A 139 -8.82 -16.52 -18.34
CA LYS A 139 -9.40 -17.80 -17.89
C LYS A 139 -10.86 -17.70 -17.48
N ASN A 140 -11.30 -16.53 -17.02
CA ASN A 140 -12.67 -16.33 -16.55
C ASN A 140 -13.09 -14.88 -16.79
N ILE A 141 -13.65 -14.62 -17.98
CA ILE A 141 -13.95 -13.26 -18.46
C ILE A 141 -15.30 -12.72 -18.00
N ASN A 142 -16.20 -13.57 -17.49
CA ASN A 142 -17.59 -13.19 -17.23
C ASN A 142 -17.99 -13.23 -15.76
N ASP A 143 -17.03 -13.33 -14.84
CA ASP A 143 -17.32 -13.48 -13.42
C ASP A 143 -17.47 -12.16 -12.65
N GLY A 144 -17.04 -11.05 -13.24
CA GLY A 144 -17.11 -9.74 -12.59
C GLY A 144 -16.30 -9.65 -11.31
N ALA A 145 -15.20 -10.40 -11.18
CA ALA A 145 -14.48 -10.52 -9.94
C ALA A 145 -13.30 -9.56 -9.80
N ASP A 146 -13.02 -9.21 -8.55
CA ASP A 146 -11.88 -8.41 -8.12
C ASP A 146 -10.56 -9.20 -8.25
N ALA A 147 -9.43 -8.50 -8.31
CA ALA A 147 -8.15 -9.18 -8.18
C ALA A 147 -7.94 -9.67 -6.75
N THR A 148 -8.35 -8.87 -5.76
CA THR A 148 -8.41 -9.28 -4.35
C THR A 148 -9.48 -8.49 -3.61
N TRP A 149 -10.16 -9.14 -2.69
CA TRP A 149 -11.13 -8.47 -1.83
C TRP A 149 -11.36 -9.24 -0.54
N GLN A 150 -11.86 -8.53 0.48
CA GLN A 150 -12.42 -9.16 1.67
C GLN A 150 -13.31 -8.19 2.45
N ARG A 151 -14.25 -8.76 3.19
CA ARG A 151 -15.09 -8.06 4.15
C ARG A 151 -15.49 -8.96 5.31
N HIS A 152 -15.94 -8.35 6.42
CA HIS A 152 -16.34 -9.02 7.66
C HIS A 152 -15.21 -9.84 8.33
N GLU A 153 -13.96 -9.48 8.06
CA GLU A 153 -12.79 -10.12 8.66
C GLU A 153 -12.09 -9.16 9.64
N THR A 154 -11.28 -9.72 10.52
CA THR A 154 -10.55 -8.94 11.52
C THR A 154 -9.05 -9.22 11.43
N GLY A 155 -8.26 -8.15 11.37
CA GLY A 155 -6.80 -8.24 11.39
C GLY A 155 -6.23 -8.73 10.06
N ILE A 156 -6.17 -7.84 9.06
CA ILE A 156 -5.49 -8.10 7.80
C ILE A 156 -4.52 -6.96 7.52
N ILE A 157 -3.30 -7.29 7.12
CA ILE A 157 -2.35 -6.32 6.59
C ILE A 157 -1.81 -6.79 5.24
N LEU A 158 -1.95 -5.93 4.23
CA LEU A 158 -1.30 -6.04 2.93
C LEU A 158 -0.15 -5.04 2.88
N ASP A 159 1.05 -5.52 2.61
CA ASP A 159 2.26 -4.72 2.59
C ASP A 159 3.08 -4.98 1.32
N HIS A 160 3.42 -3.92 0.59
CA HIS A 160 4.21 -4.02 -0.66
C HIS A 160 3.66 -5.05 -1.66
N CYS A 161 2.33 -5.11 -1.82
CA CYS A 161 1.69 -5.95 -2.82
C CYS A 161 1.40 -5.16 -4.10
N SER A 162 1.52 -5.81 -5.26
CA SER A 162 1.15 -5.23 -6.56
C SER A 162 -0.14 -5.86 -7.05
N LEU A 163 -1.19 -5.06 -7.19
CA LEU A 163 -2.54 -5.50 -7.48
C LEU A 163 -3.00 -4.87 -8.80
N SER A 164 -3.46 -5.70 -9.77
CA SER A 164 -3.89 -5.20 -11.08
C SER A 164 -4.73 -6.19 -11.88
N TRP A 165 -5.28 -5.69 -13.02
CA TRP A 165 -5.94 -6.45 -14.08
C TRP A 165 -7.18 -7.20 -13.61
N SER A 166 -7.95 -6.59 -12.73
CA SER A 166 -9.27 -7.09 -12.31
C SER A 166 -10.30 -6.98 -13.43
N ILE A 167 -11.37 -7.73 -13.29
CA ILE A 167 -12.57 -7.62 -14.16
C ILE A 167 -13.55 -6.60 -13.58
N ASP A 168 -13.65 -6.51 -12.25
CA ASP A 168 -14.39 -5.48 -11.50
C ASP A 168 -13.38 -4.59 -10.75
N GLU A 169 -13.34 -4.58 -9.45
CA GLU A 169 -12.36 -3.81 -8.69
C GLU A 169 -10.98 -4.48 -8.59
N VAL A 170 -9.94 -3.65 -8.54
CA VAL A 170 -8.59 -4.19 -8.28
C VAL A 170 -8.49 -4.70 -6.85
N ALA A 171 -8.92 -3.90 -5.87
CA ALA A 171 -8.81 -4.27 -4.46
C ALA A 171 -9.95 -3.66 -3.65
N SER A 172 -10.87 -4.48 -3.16
CA SER A 172 -12.00 -4.02 -2.33
C SER A 172 -11.90 -4.58 -0.92
N TYR A 173 -11.66 -3.69 0.05
CA TYR A 173 -11.57 -4.02 1.47
C TYR A 173 -12.44 -3.07 2.28
N TYR A 174 -13.54 -3.59 2.82
CA TYR A 174 -14.50 -2.82 3.59
C TYR A 174 -15.24 -3.72 4.59
N ASP A 175 -15.90 -3.14 5.57
CA ASP A 175 -16.50 -3.86 6.69
C ASP A 175 -15.53 -4.77 7.46
N ASN A 176 -14.24 -4.52 7.34
CA ASN A 176 -13.21 -5.21 8.10
C ASN A 176 -12.87 -4.41 9.36
N ASN A 177 -12.25 -5.07 10.33
CA ASN A 177 -11.74 -4.45 11.54
C ASN A 177 -10.22 -4.66 11.66
N ASN A 178 -9.49 -3.68 12.18
CA ASN A 178 -8.03 -3.72 12.28
C ASN A 178 -7.36 -4.08 10.94
N PHE A 179 -7.69 -3.29 9.90
CA PHE A 179 -7.19 -3.48 8.54
C PHE A 179 -6.12 -2.45 8.20
N THR A 180 -5.08 -2.87 7.49
CA THR A 180 -4.13 -1.97 6.83
C THR A 180 -3.79 -2.45 5.43
N MET A 181 -3.82 -1.52 4.47
CA MET A 181 -3.17 -1.66 3.16
C MET A 181 -2.12 -0.56 3.05
N GLN A 182 -0.86 -0.96 3.03
CA GLN A 182 0.27 -0.03 2.98
C GLN A 182 1.23 -0.36 1.84
N TRP A 183 1.77 0.67 1.20
CA TRP A 183 2.77 0.57 0.14
C TRP A 183 2.36 -0.40 -1.00
N CYS A 184 1.07 -0.49 -1.31
CA CYS A 184 0.54 -1.35 -2.34
C CYS A 184 0.26 -0.58 -3.64
N THR A 185 0.52 -1.22 -4.78
CA THR A 185 0.07 -0.76 -6.09
C THR A 185 -1.34 -1.27 -6.33
N VAL A 186 -2.27 -0.39 -6.70
CA VAL A 186 -3.66 -0.69 -7.08
C VAL A 186 -3.88 -0.03 -8.45
N ALA A 187 -3.65 -0.77 -9.53
CA ALA A 187 -3.58 -0.13 -10.83
C ALA A 187 -4.16 -0.98 -11.97
N GLU A 188 -4.56 -0.26 -13.01
CA GLU A 188 -4.87 -0.83 -14.32
C GLU A 188 -5.94 -1.93 -14.28
N SER A 189 -7.11 -1.63 -13.66
CA SER A 189 -8.28 -2.48 -13.79
C SER A 189 -8.72 -2.52 -15.26
N LEU A 190 -9.16 -3.69 -15.72
CA LEU A 190 -9.62 -3.88 -17.09
C LEU A 190 -10.99 -3.22 -17.30
N THR A 191 -11.12 -2.40 -18.33
CA THR A 191 -12.33 -1.60 -18.51
C THR A 191 -13.43 -2.34 -19.25
N ASN A 192 -13.09 -3.16 -20.23
CA ASN A 192 -14.05 -3.90 -21.03
C ASN A 192 -13.68 -5.39 -21.15
N PRO A 193 -13.48 -6.08 -20.03
CA PRO A 193 -13.03 -7.48 -20.02
C PRO A 193 -14.16 -8.50 -20.24
N GLY A 194 -15.41 -8.03 -20.40
CA GLY A 194 -16.59 -8.90 -20.50
C GLY A 194 -17.41 -9.01 -19.20
N HIS A 195 -17.29 -8.04 -18.31
CA HIS A 195 -18.10 -7.98 -17.09
C HIS A 195 -19.59 -7.96 -17.40
N SER A 196 -20.39 -8.72 -16.65
CA SER A 196 -21.84 -8.91 -16.91
C SER A 196 -22.66 -7.61 -16.87
N LYS A 197 -22.21 -6.58 -16.15
CA LYS A 197 -22.83 -5.25 -16.06
C LYS A 197 -22.28 -4.26 -17.10
N GLY A 198 -21.45 -4.70 -18.04
CA GLY A 198 -20.80 -3.84 -19.03
C GLY A 198 -19.45 -3.30 -18.59
N ALA A 199 -19.06 -2.15 -19.14
CA ALA A 199 -17.73 -1.57 -18.87
C ALA A 199 -17.53 -1.20 -17.40
N HIS A 200 -16.41 -1.65 -16.85
CA HIS A 200 -15.95 -1.39 -15.49
C HIS A 200 -14.55 -0.75 -15.53
N GLY A 201 -13.61 -1.13 -14.74
CA GLY A 201 -12.27 -0.52 -14.66
C GLY A 201 -12.11 0.25 -13.37
N TYR A 202 -12.40 -0.42 -12.24
CA TYR A 202 -12.54 0.21 -10.94
C TYR A 202 -11.35 -0.12 -10.02
N GLY A 203 -10.96 0.86 -9.20
CA GLY A 203 -9.88 0.68 -8.22
C GLY A 203 -10.29 -0.16 -7.04
N GLY A 204 -11.23 0.33 -6.23
CA GLY A 204 -11.69 -0.44 -5.09
C GLY A 204 -12.73 0.28 -4.22
N ILE A 205 -13.48 -0.53 -3.48
CA ILE A 205 -14.30 -0.04 -2.37
C ILE A 205 -13.48 -0.19 -1.10
N TRP A 206 -13.25 0.93 -0.42
CA TRP A 206 -12.41 0.99 0.78
C TRP A 206 -13.24 1.48 1.97
N GLY A 207 -13.11 0.77 3.06
CA GLY A 207 -13.85 1.07 4.27
C GLY A 207 -13.42 0.17 5.41
N GLY A 208 -14.12 0.24 6.51
CA GLY A 208 -13.90 -0.61 7.66
C GLY A 208 -14.08 0.15 8.98
N LYS A 209 -14.25 -0.59 10.03
CA LYS A 209 -14.44 -0.02 11.36
C LYS A 209 -13.20 0.68 11.88
N LEU A 210 -12.06 0.03 11.69
CA LEU A 210 -10.73 0.54 11.95
C LEU A 210 -9.88 0.14 10.74
N ALA A 211 -9.74 1.03 9.75
CA ALA A 211 -9.06 0.74 8.49
C ALA A 211 -8.09 1.86 8.11
N SER A 212 -6.89 1.47 7.75
CA SER A 212 -5.83 2.37 7.27
C SER A 212 -5.41 2.00 5.86
N PHE A 213 -5.38 3.01 4.99
CA PHE A 213 -4.89 2.91 3.62
C PHE A 213 -3.84 3.99 3.42
N HIS A 214 -2.56 3.64 3.43
CA HIS A 214 -1.52 4.65 3.34
C HIS A 214 -0.37 4.27 2.41
N HIS A 215 0.25 5.28 1.84
CA HIS A 215 1.36 5.16 0.90
C HIS A 215 1.08 4.20 -0.28
N ASN A 216 -0.18 4.10 -0.70
CA ASN A 216 -0.56 3.29 -1.85
C ASN A 216 -0.48 4.10 -3.15
N PHE A 217 -0.17 3.41 -4.24
CA PHE A 217 -0.24 3.96 -5.59
C PHE A 217 -1.53 3.49 -6.28
N ILE A 218 -2.34 4.42 -6.75
CA ILE A 218 -3.66 4.16 -7.35
C ILE A 218 -3.66 4.78 -8.74
N ALA A 219 -3.72 3.97 -9.79
CA ALA A 219 -3.53 4.52 -11.13
C ALA A 219 -4.31 3.80 -12.24
N HIS A 220 -4.52 4.52 -13.34
CA HIS A 220 -5.09 3.97 -14.57
C HIS A 220 -6.46 3.33 -14.37
N LEU A 221 -7.38 4.08 -13.78
CA LEU A 221 -8.71 3.62 -13.40
C LEU A 221 -9.81 4.50 -14.01
N MET A 222 -10.90 3.90 -14.41
CA MET A 222 -12.10 4.65 -14.81
C MET A 222 -12.81 5.27 -13.60
N ASN A 223 -12.87 4.56 -12.48
CA ASN A 223 -13.63 4.96 -11.30
C ASN A 223 -13.09 4.30 -10.03
N ARG A 224 -13.65 4.66 -8.88
CA ARG A 224 -13.31 4.10 -7.55
C ARG A 224 -11.83 4.17 -7.20
N GLY A 225 -11.29 5.36 -7.29
CA GLY A 225 -9.89 5.59 -6.92
C GLY A 225 -9.68 6.39 -5.61
N PRO A 226 -10.09 5.86 -4.42
CA PRO A 226 -11.06 4.80 -4.12
C PRO A 226 -12.52 5.30 -4.02
N ARG A 227 -13.48 4.37 -3.90
CA ARG A 227 -14.80 4.65 -3.34
C ARG A 227 -14.78 4.32 -1.85
N PHE A 228 -15.03 5.29 -0.97
CA PHE A 228 -15.25 5.01 0.44
C PHE A 228 -16.60 4.32 0.63
N ASN A 229 -16.60 3.22 1.40
CA ASN A 229 -17.80 2.41 1.55
C ASN A 229 -18.92 3.19 2.27
N GLY A 230 -18.62 3.76 3.41
CA GLY A 230 -19.61 4.33 4.32
C GLY A 230 -20.50 3.24 4.93
N ALA A 231 -21.39 3.63 5.82
CA ALA A 231 -22.34 2.70 6.41
C ALA A 231 -23.40 2.28 5.39
N ARG A 232 -23.70 0.99 5.32
CA ARG A 232 -24.73 0.42 4.45
C ARG A 232 -25.69 -0.42 5.29
N TYR A 233 -26.86 0.09 5.51
CA TYR A 233 -27.86 -0.47 6.41
C TYR A 233 -28.69 -1.59 5.80
N ASP A 234 -28.72 -1.71 4.48
CA ASP A 234 -29.49 -2.68 3.72
C ASP A 234 -28.75 -4.02 3.51
N TRP A 235 -27.54 -4.12 4.03
CA TRP A 235 -26.77 -5.32 3.83
C TRP A 235 -27.03 -6.36 4.91
N LYS A 236 -27.46 -7.51 4.45
CA LYS A 236 -27.65 -8.68 5.31
C LYS A 236 -26.41 -9.03 6.13
N GLY A 237 -25.23 -8.80 5.56
CA GLY A 237 -23.94 -8.98 6.25
C GLY A 237 -23.74 -8.05 7.45
N TYR A 238 -24.38 -6.92 7.50
CA TYR A 238 -24.35 -6.03 8.67
C TYR A 238 -25.07 -6.64 9.86
N THR A 239 -26.16 -7.36 9.62
CA THR A 239 -26.98 -7.97 10.66
C THR A 239 -26.54 -9.39 11.01
N ASP A 240 -26.04 -10.17 10.04
CA ASP A 240 -25.82 -11.60 10.21
C ASP A 240 -24.39 -11.97 10.64
N ASN A 241 -23.37 -11.21 10.21
CA ASN A 241 -21.96 -11.58 10.37
C ASN A 241 -21.17 -10.63 11.25
N TYR A 242 -21.80 -9.57 11.67
CA TYR A 242 -21.18 -8.58 12.49
C TYR A 242 -22.05 -8.34 13.68
N ASP A 243 -21.45 -8.34 14.84
CA ASP A 243 -22.10 -7.99 16.07
C ASP A 243 -22.42 -6.48 16.09
N TYR A 244 -22.98 -6.00 14.98
CA TYR A 244 -23.60 -4.68 14.88
C TYR A 244 -24.76 -4.57 15.85
N ASP A 245 -25.37 -5.70 16.25
CA ASP A 245 -26.38 -5.72 17.26
C ASP A 245 -25.83 -5.41 18.64
N THR A 246 -24.60 -5.75 18.95
CA THR A 246 -23.93 -5.38 20.19
C THR A 246 -23.38 -3.94 20.12
N TYR A 247 -22.98 -3.50 18.93
CA TYR A 247 -22.63 -2.12 18.65
C TYR A 247 -23.80 -1.32 18.10
N LYS A 248 -24.94 -1.95 18.08
CA LYS A 248 -26.20 -1.44 17.61
C LYS A 248 -26.36 -0.03 18.02
N TRP A 249 -25.78 0.79 17.22
CA TRP A 249 -26.07 2.20 17.29
C TRP A 249 -25.87 2.82 18.68
N GLU A 250 -25.29 2.07 19.64
CA GLU A 250 -24.76 2.61 20.89
C GLU A 250 -23.55 3.52 20.66
N ASN A 251 -22.75 3.18 19.67
CA ASN A 251 -21.68 4.05 19.15
C ASN A 251 -21.57 3.94 17.63
N PRO A 252 -22.51 4.47 16.90
CA PRO A 252 -22.60 4.38 15.45
C PRO A 252 -21.40 5.03 14.74
N VAL A 253 -20.72 5.98 15.36
CA VAL A 253 -19.49 6.60 14.83
C VAL A 253 -18.39 5.58 14.54
N GLN A 254 -18.44 4.41 15.18
CA GLN A 254 -17.50 3.31 14.92
C GLN A 254 -17.91 2.42 13.73
N ALA A 255 -19.03 2.67 13.09
CA ALA A 255 -19.47 1.87 11.95
C ALA A 255 -18.47 1.95 10.80
N GLU A 256 -17.91 3.12 10.52
CA GLU A 256 -16.81 3.32 9.58
C GLU A 256 -15.79 4.28 10.18
N ASN A 257 -14.52 3.87 10.21
CA ASN A 257 -13.42 4.71 10.62
C ASN A 257 -12.23 4.44 9.71
N VAL A 258 -12.03 5.34 8.74
CA VAL A 258 -11.09 5.17 7.65
C VAL A 258 -10.02 6.25 7.69
N ASP A 259 -8.77 5.83 7.67
CA ASP A 259 -7.63 6.73 7.48
C ASP A 259 -7.01 6.50 6.10
N PHE A 260 -7.11 7.51 5.25
CA PHE A 260 -6.59 7.53 3.88
C PHE A 260 -5.53 8.62 3.76
N ARG A 261 -4.25 8.24 3.78
CA ARG A 261 -3.16 9.20 3.79
C ARG A 261 -1.95 8.81 2.92
N ASN A 262 -1.22 9.82 2.50
CA ASN A 262 0.03 9.69 1.74
C ASN A 262 -0.08 8.77 0.50
N CYS A 263 -1.30 8.56 0.00
CA CYS A 263 -1.53 7.83 -1.24
C CYS A 263 -1.30 8.74 -2.45
N VAL A 264 -0.91 8.12 -3.56
CA VAL A 264 -0.70 8.79 -4.84
C VAL A 264 -1.73 8.30 -5.84
N MET A 265 -2.56 9.19 -6.34
CA MET A 265 -3.49 8.91 -7.44
C MET A 265 -2.91 9.46 -8.73
N TYR A 266 -2.84 8.63 -9.77
CA TYR A 266 -2.37 9.02 -11.09
C TYR A 266 -3.31 8.51 -12.19
N ASN A 267 -3.68 9.38 -13.12
CA ASN A 267 -4.51 9.03 -14.27
C ASN A 267 -5.78 8.23 -13.90
N ALA A 268 -6.40 8.62 -12.78
CA ALA A 268 -7.62 8.02 -12.28
C ALA A 268 -8.80 8.93 -12.64
N GLN A 269 -9.62 8.52 -13.62
CA GLN A 269 -10.76 9.34 -14.10
C GLN A 269 -11.80 9.60 -13.02
N GLY A 270 -11.97 8.68 -12.08
CA GLY A 270 -12.76 8.85 -10.87
C GLY A 270 -11.83 8.94 -9.66
N THR A 271 -11.58 10.16 -9.16
CA THR A 271 -10.90 10.38 -7.89
C THR A 271 -11.70 9.82 -6.73
N SER A 272 -11.19 9.92 -5.49
CA SER A 272 -11.91 9.43 -4.31
C SER A 272 -13.32 10.04 -4.19
N TYR A 273 -14.26 9.23 -3.73
CA TYR A 273 -15.65 9.63 -3.48
C TYR A 273 -16.33 8.61 -2.55
N GLY A 274 -17.52 8.93 -2.09
CA GLY A 274 -18.34 8.00 -1.33
C GLY A 274 -18.59 8.44 0.09
N GLY A 275 -18.55 7.49 1.02
CA GLY A 275 -18.88 7.70 2.41
C GLY A 275 -20.38 7.91 2.71
N PRO A 276 -21.33 7.24 1.99
CA PRO A 276 -22.76 7.37 2.30
C PRO A 276 -23.05 6.79 3.68
N GLY A 277 -24.04 7.35 4.35
CA GLY A 277 -24.39 6.96 5.72
C GLY A 277 -23.39 7.51 6.74
N GLY A 278 -23.29 6.91 7.91
CA GLY A 278 -22.45 7.40 9.00
C GLY A 278 -21.03 6.88 8.99
N GLY A 279 -20.12 7.63 9.57
CA GLY A 279 -18.70 7.25 9.71
C GLY A 279 -17.78 8.46 9.80
N GLN A 280 -16.48 8.19 9.85
CA GLN A 280 -15.43 9.20 9.91
C GLN A 280 -14.32 8.82 8.92
N ILE A 281 -13.91 9.78 8.08
CA ILE A 281 -12.91 9.56 7.05
C ILE A 281 -11.84 10.65 7.14
N ASN A 282 -10.58 10.25 7.32
CA ASN A 282 -9.44 11.14 7.17
C ASN A 282 -8.90 11.05 5.74
N ILE A 283 -8.66 12.19 5.10
CA ILE A 283 -8.00 12.32 3.80
C ILE A 283 -6.81 13.26 3.98
N VAL A 284 -5.61 12.70 4.17
CA VAL A 284 -4.45 13.47 4.66
C VAL A 284 -3.24 13.31 3.75
N ASN A 285 -2.66 14.43 3.34
CA ASN A 285 -1.38 14.48 2.63
C ASN A 285 -1.30 13.55 1.41
N ASN A 286 -2.40 13.37 0.66
CA ASN A 286 -2.41 12.60 -0.57
C ASN A 286 -2.00 13.47 -1.78
N TYR A 287 -1.44 12.85 -2.82
CA TYR A 287 -1.05 13.50 -4.06
C TYR A 287 -1.94 13.02 -5.21
N TYR A 288 -2.67 13.94 -5.83
CA TYR A 288 -3.59 13.69 -6.94
C TYR A 288 -2.99 14.27 -8.22
N LYS A 289 -2.42 13.42 -9.07
CA LYS A 289 -1.82 13.81 -10.35
C LYS A 289 -2.72 13.39 -11.50
N ALA A 290 -3.29 14.38 -12.18
CA ALA A 290 -4.09 14.15 -13.37
C ALA A 290 -3.21 13.58 -14.50
N GLY A 291 -3.69 12.53 -15.16
CA GLY A 291 -3.03 11.91 -16.29
C GLY A 291 -3.74 12.16 -17.62
N PRO A 292 -3.21 11.60 -18.72
CA PRO A 292 -3.70 11.91 -20.05
C PRO A 292 -5.17 11.49 -20.31
N SER A 293 -5.71 10.51 -19.59
CA SER A 293 -7.13 10.14 -19.71
C SER A 293 -8.07 11.19 -19.11
N GLU A 294 -7.59 12.00 -18.18
CA GLU A 294 -8.39 13.00 -17.49
C GLU A 294 -8.54 14.32 -18.25
N ASN A 295 -7.76 14.49 -19.30
CA ASN A 295 -7.87 15.63 -20.22
C ASN A 295 -8.90 15.41 -21.35
N LEU A 296 -9.79 14.45 -21.18
CA LEU A 296 -10.75 14.01 -22.18
C LEU A 296 -12.18 14.32 -21.74
N SER A 297 -13.05 14.64 -22.69
CA SER A 297 -14.50 14.69 -22.44
C SER A 297 -15.12 13.30 -22.51
N LYS A 298 -16.19 13.07 -21.75
CA LYS A 298 -16.96 11.83 -21.88
C LYS A 298 -17.76 11.80 -23.18
N THR A 299 -17.69 10.68 -23.88
CA THR A 299 -18.59 10.30 -24.97
C THR A 299 -19.00 8.84 -24.80
N THR A 300 -20.02 8.41 -25.51
CA THR A 300 -20.43 7.01 -25.56
C THR A 300 -20.03 6.41 -26.88
N GLN A 301 -19.27 5.31 -26.84
CA GLN A 301 -18.91 4.52 -28.01
C GLN A 301 -19.25 3.06 -27.70
N ASP A 302 -20.06 2.44 -28.57
CA ASP A 302 -20.53 1.05 -28.43
C ASP A 302 -21.15 0.74 -27.05
N GLY A 303 -21.91 1.69 -26.51
CA GLY A 303 -22.54 1.57 -25.19
C GLY A 303 -21.61 1.83 -24.00
N ILE A 304 -20.34 2.11 -24.26
CA ILE A 304 -19.31 2.37 -23.24
C ILE A 304 -19.05 3.88 -23.16
N SER A 305 -19.09 4.43 -21.95
CA SER A 305 -18.68 5.82 -21.74
C SER A 305 -17.17 5.91 -21.81
N VAL A 306 -16.67 6.45 -22.90
CA VAL A 306 -15.24 6.73 -23.09
C VAL A 306 -14.94 8.20 -22.93
N SER A 307 -13.75 8.53 -22.51
CA SER A 307 -13.26 9.90 -22.49
C SER A 307 -12.54 10.19 -23.81
N VAL A 308 -12.94 11.25 -24.49
CA VAL A 308 -12.32 11.70 -25.73
C VAL A 308 -11.86 13.16 -25.60
N SER A 309 -10.76 13.48 -26.27
CA SER A 309 -10.22 14.83 -26.22
C SER A 309 -11.15 15.82 -26.96
N ASN A 310 -11.55 16.87 -26.28
CA ASN A 310 -12.25 18.01 -26.88
C ASN A 310 -11.54 19.35 -26.59
N GLY A 311 -10.29 19.28 -26.12
CA GLY A 311 -9.49 20.45 -25.81
C GLY A 311 -9.87 21.18 -24.53
N LYS A 312 -10.81 20.65 -23.73
CA LYS A 312 -11.18 21.20 -22.42
C LYS A 312 -10.68 20.31 -21.31
N GLU A 313 -10.16 20.92 -20.26
CA GLU A 313 -9.85 20.20 -19.03
C GLU A 313 -11.13 19.67 -18.40
N ARG A 314 -11.07 18.47 -17.86
CA ARG A 314 -12.15 17.97 -17.02
C ARG A 314 -12.19 18.80 -15.73
N GLY A 315 -13.37 19.24 -15.35
CA GLY A 315 -13.56 20.06 -14.16
C GLY A 315 -13.34 19.35 -12.82
N ASN A 316 -12.63 18.22 -12.81
CA ASN A 316 -12.31 17.47 -11.62
C ASN A 316 -10.81 17.19 -11.43
N GLN A 317 -9.93 17.86 -12.22
CA GLN A 317 -8.48 17.70 -12.05
C GLN A 317 -7.94 18.28 -10.74
N ASP A 318 -8.69 19.13 -10.09
CA ASP A 318 -8.41 19.71 -8.78
C ASP A 318 -9.32 19.16 -7.66
N ARG A 319 -10.05 18.08 -7.95
CA ARG A 319 -10.94 17.44 -6.99
C ARG A 319 -10.17 16.50 -6.06
N ILE A 320 -10.36 16.66 -4.77
CA ILE A 320 -9.87 15.77 -3.72
C ILE A 320 -10.85 14.62 -3.50
N THR A 321 -12.13 14.93 -3.26
CA THR A 321 -13.16 13.92 -3.05
C THR A 321 -14.55 14.44 -3.41
N GLN A 322 -15.49 13.52 -3.56
CA GLN A 322 -16.91 13.81 -3.61
C GLN A 322 -17.58 13.15 -2.41
N VAL A 323 -18.15 13.97 -1.53
CA VAL A 323 -19.00 13.51 -0.42
C VAL A 323 -20.28 12.96 -1.00
N THR A 324 -20.61 11.73 -0.66
CA THR A 324 -21.82 11.04 -1.13
C THR A 324 -22.76 10.81 0.04
N VAL A 325 -24.02 11.11 -0.16
CA VAL A 325 -25.08 10.83 0.82
C VAL A 325 -25.70 9.46 0.58
N SER A 326 -26.34 8.92 1.59
CA SER A 326 -27.14 7.71 1.45
C SER A 326 -28.47 8.04 0.75
N GLU A 327 -28.76 7.30 -0.30
CA GLU A 327 -30.00 7.42 -1.06
C GLU A 327 -30.87 6.18 -0.87
N GLU A 328 -32.17 6.28 -1.14
CA GLU A 328 -33.10 5.15 -1.08
C GLU A 328 -32.63 3.94 -1.87
N SER A 329 -31.95 4.15 -3.01
CA SER A 329 -31.39 3.09 -3.83
C SER A 329 -30.16 2.39 -3.24
N ASN A 330 -29.49 3.05 -2.29
CA ASN A 330 -28.23 2.61 -1.66
C ASN A 330 -28.36 2.36 -0.16
N SER A 331 -29.53 2.59 0.40
CA SER A 331 -29.85 2.42 1.82
C SER A 331 -30.91 1.36 2.00
N ASP A 332 -31.02 0.82 3.19
CA ASP A 332 -32.10 -0.08 3.53
C ASP A 332 -33.43 0.69 3.43
N LYS A 333 -34.30 0.26 2.53
CA LYS A 333 -35.64 0.86 2.36
C LYS A 333 -36.50 0.84 3.63
N ASN A 334 -36.15 0.00 4.59
CA ASN A 334 -36.79 -0.06 5.89
C ASN A 334 -36.23 0.97 6.87
N HIS A 335 -35.17 1.71 6.49
CA HIS A 335 -34.51 2.70 7.33
C HIS A 335 -34.38 4.07 6.64
N PRO A 336 -35.50 4.70 6.25
CA PRO A 336 -35.49 6.02 5.61
C PRO A 336 -34.90 7.11 6.50
N GLU A 337 -34.84 6.91 7.81
CA GLU A 337 -34.19 7.79 8.76
C GLU A 337 -32.68 7.97 8.57
N TYR A 338 -32.05 7.14 7.77
CA TYR A 338 -30.62 7.27 7.41
C TYR A 338 -30.40 7.88 6.02
N PHE A 339 -31.47 8.25 5.31
CA PHE A 339 -31.32 8.93 4.03
C PHE A 339 -30.74 10.33 4.24
N ASP A 340 -30.04 10.82 3.23
CA ASP A 340 -29.31 12.09 3.24
C ASP A 340 -28.17 12.16 4.28
N MET A 341 -27.81 11.03 4.87
CA MET A 341 -26.67 10.93 5.76
C MET A 341 -25.38 10.69 4.96
N THR A 342 -24.28 11.26 5.44
CA THR A 342 -22.93 11.00 4.94
C THR A 342 -21.96 10.88 6.11
N SER A 343 -20.79 10.29 5.84
CA SER A 343 -19.66 10.32 6.77
C SER A 343 -19.20 11.75 7.02
N ARG A 344 -18.51 11.96 8.13
CA ARG A 344 -17.80 13.19 8.44
C ARG A 344 -16.35 13.06 8.01
N TYR A 345 -15.74 14.18 7.61
CA TYR A 345 -14.43 14.17 6.98
C TYR A 345 -13.45 15.10 7.70
N TYR A 346 -12.20 14.64 7.80
CA TYR A 346 -11.03 15.46 8.08
C TYR A 346 -10.13 15.46 6.84
N ILE A 347 -9.95 16.62 6.21
CA ILE A 347 -9.22 16.77 4.94
C ILE A 347 -8.13 17.82 5.12
N LYS A 348 -6.86 17.41 4.97
CA LYS A 348 -5.71 18.30 5.21
C LYS A 348 -4.47 17.88 4.44
N GLY A 349 -3.76 18.88 3.88
CA GLY A 349 -2.43 18.72 3.30
C GLY A 349 -2.41 18.07 1.93
N ASN A 350 -3.55 17.89 1.28
CA ASN A 350 -3.64 17.21 -0.01
C ASN A 350 -3.20 18.14 -1.16
N THR A 351 -2.50 17.57 -2.11
CA THR A 351 -1.95 18.28 -3.27
C THR A 351 -2.58 17.76 -4.56
N THR A 352 -2.92 18.65 -5.48
CA THR A 352 -3.37 18.30 -6.83
C THR A 352 -2.38 18.81 -7.88
N GLU A 353 -2.19 18.03 -8.95
CA GLU A 353 -1.42 18.42 -10.13
C GLU A 353 -2.26 18.17 -11.39
N THR A 354 -2.48 19.22 -12.18
CA THR A 354 -3.24 19.13 -13.44
C THR A 354 -2.40 18.53 -14.56
N THR A 355 -3.02 18.11 -15.67
CA THR A 355 -2.32 17.62 -16.87
C THR A 355 -1.38 18.65 -17.50
N LYS A 356 -1.50 19.92 -17.14
CA LYS A 356 -0.60 21.02 -17.55
C LYS A 356 0.51 21.29 -16.54
N GLY A 357 0.66 20.44 -15.52
CA GLY A 357 1.69 20.58 -14.49
C GLY A 357 1.44 21.70 -13.47
N LYS A 358 0.20 22.22 -13.38
CA LYS A 358 -0.15 23.16 -12.30
C LYS A 358 -0.33 22.38 -11.01
N VAL A 359 0.58 22.59 -10.06
CA VAL A 359 0.51 22.04 -8.71
C VAL A 359 -0.24 23.00 -7.79
N THR A 360 -1.15 22.48 -6.98
CA THR A 360 -1.87 23.22 -5.95
C THR A 360 -1.74 22.45 -4.62
N GLU A 361 -0.91 22.98 -3.74
CA GLU A 361 -0.75 22.44 -2.39
C GLU A 361 -1.93 22.86 -1.50
N ASN A 362 -2.28 22.00 -0.53
CA ASN A 362 -3.40 22.23 0.39
C ASN A 362 -4.72 22.57 -0.35
N GLN A 363 -4.99 21.84 -1.42
CA GLN A 363 -6.25 21.97 -2.16
C GLN A 363 -7.45 21.66 -1.25
N ASP A 364 -7.35 20.59 -0.47
CA ASP A 364 -8.20 20.23 0.66
C ASP A 364 -9.70 20.51 0.39
N TRP A 365 -10.34 21.28 1.24
CA TRP A 365 -11.78 21.58 1.16
C TRP A 365 -12.19 22.34 -0.10
N LYS A 366 -11.26 22.98 -0.82
CA LYS A 366 -11.54 23.60 -2.12
C LYS A 366 -11.76 22.55 -3.21
N GLY A 367 -11.20 21.36 -3.04
CA GLY A 367 -11.36 20.23 -3.93
C GLY A 367 -12.51 19.28 -3.54
N VAL A 368 -13.38 19.65 -2.62
CA VAL A 368 -14.51 18.82 -2.20
C VAL A 368 -15.77 19.19 -2.97
N LYS A 369 -16.43 18.18 -3.51
CA LYS A 369 -17.75 18.26 -4.11
C LYS A 369 -18.76 17.59 -3.19
N TYR A 370 -19.93 18.15 -3.08
CA TYR A 370 -21.03 17.62 -2.26
C TYR A 370 -22.19 17.16 -3.14
N ASP A 371 -22.87 16.09 -2.73
CA ASP A 371 -24.12 15.66 -3.32
C ASP A 371 -25.28 16.58 -2.91
N SER A 372 -26.37 16.53 -3.65
CA SER A 372 -27.53 17.40 -3.45
C SER A 372 -28.30 17.17 -2.15
N GLY A 373 -28.09 16.02 -1.49
CA GLY A 373 -28.70 15.68 -0.20
C GLY A 373 -27.98 16.28 1.02
N THR A 374 -26.89 17.03 0.83
CA THR A 374 -26.27 17.75 1.95
C THR A 374 -27.03 19.05 2.24
N HIS A 375 -26.93 19.53 3.48
CA HIS A 375 -27.61 20.72 3.97
C HIS A 375 -26.62 21.88 4.12
N ASN A 376 -26.74 22.93 3.30
CA ASN A 376 -25.85 24.09 3.41
C ASN A 376 -26.37 25.10 4.44
N TYR A 377 -25.51 25.51 5.38
CA TYR A 377 -25.78 26.58 6.31
C TYR A 377 -24.55 27.43 6.56
N ASN A 378 -24.64 28.73 6.30
CA ASN A 378 -23.55 29.69 6.45
C ASN A 378 -22.26 29.28 5.69
N ASN A 379 -22.41 28.79 4.46
CA ASN A 379 -21.31 28.29 3.59
C ASN A 379 -20.58 27.06 4.15
N GLU A 380 -21.18 26.32 5.06
CA GLU A 380 -20.70 25.02 5.51
C GLU A 380 -21.74 23.94 5.21
N GLU A 381 -21.27 22.74 4.94
CA GLU A 381 -22.12 21.60 4.61
C GLU A 381 -22.35 20.68 5.81
N TYR A 382 -23.56 20.22 5.93
CA TYR A 382 -24.05 19.38 7.01
C TYR A 382 -24.68 18.10 6.44
N SER A 383 -24.50 17.02 7.17
CA SER A 383 -25.19 15.74 6.99
C SER A 383 -26.43 15.70 7.85
N ALA A 384 -27.54 15.19 7.35
CA ALA A 384 -28.64 14.81 8.23
C ALA A 384 -28.16 13.83 9.31
N ASP A 385 -28.68 14.00 10.51
CA ASP A 385 -28.49 13.06 11.64
C ASP A 385 -29.75 13.05 12.54
N PRO A 386 -30.86 12.57 12.00
CA PRO A 386 -32.15 12.65 12.70
C PRO A 386 -32.24 11.76 13.95
N ASN A 387 -31.39 10.69 14.00
CA ASN A 387 -31.41 9.71 15.09
C ASN A 387 -30.21 9.83 16.03
N ASN A 388 -29.52 10.98 16.02
CA ASN A 388 -28.35 11.19 16.86
C ASN A 388 -27.26 10.11 16.64
N PHE A 389 -27.05 9.71 15.38
CA PHE A 389 -26.07 8.70 14.97
C PHE A 389 -24.66 9.04 15.45
N TYR A 390 -24.27 10.31 15.38
CA TYR A 390 -22.96 10.76 15.82
C TYR A 390 -22.87 11.04 17.33
N GLY A 391 -23.97 10.89 18.07
CA GLY A 391 -24.03 11.06 19.52
C GLY A 391 -23.90 12.51 20.00
N ASP A 392 -24.15 12.71 21.28
CA ASP A 392 -24.18 14.04 21.93
C ASP A 392 -22.81 14.73 21.99
N GLN A 393 -21.74 14.03 21.66
CA GLN A 393 -20.37 14.61 21.59
C GLN A 393 -20.16 15.47 20.35
N VAL A 394 -21.05 15.35 19.35
CA VAL A 394 -21.02 16.15 18.13
C VAL A 394 -22.12 17.20 18.19
N GLU A 395 -21.76 18.46 17.94
CA GLU A 395 -22.75 19.55 17.92
C GLU A 395 -23.76 19.31 16.79
N HIS A 396 -25.04 19.26 17.18
CA HIS A 396 -26.18 19.19 16.26
C HIS A 396 -26.78 20.57 16.03
N LYS A 397 -27.26 20.78 14.82
CA LYS A 397 -27.96 21.99 14.38
C LYS A 397 -29.24 21.62 13.64
N THR A 398 -30.32 22.25 13.94
CA THR A 398 -31.56 22.10 13.16
C THR A 398 -31.47 23.00 11.91
N ILE A 399 -31.53 22.41 10.73
CA ILE A 399 -31.53 23.09 9.43
C ILE A 399 -32.77 22.60 8.69
N ASP A 400 -33.66 23.52 8.31
CA ASP A 400 -34.94 23.24 7.64
C ASP A 400 -35.78 22.16 8.32
N GLY A 401 -35.70 22.10 9.65
CA GLY A 401 -36.45 21.14 10.48
C GLY A 401 -35.75 19.79 10.68
N VAL A 402 -34.58 19.57 10.07
CA VAL A 402 -33.77 18.33 10.19
C VAL A 402 -32.63 18.54 11.18
N SER A 403 -32.42 17.58 12.07
CA SER A 403 -31.24 17.54 12.93
C SER A 403 -30.01 17.18 12.07
N CYS A 404 -28.99 18.01 12.07
CA CYS A 404 -27.82 17.88 11.21
C CYS A 404 -26.52 18.05 11.98
N VAL A 405 -25.46 17.39 11.52
CA VAL A 405 -24.10 17.55 12.02
C VAL A 405 -23.18 18.09 10.91
N ARG A 406 -22.19 18.87 11.30
CA ARG A 406 -21.22 19.42 10.36
C ARG A 406 -20.39 18.28 9.73
N ILE A 407 -20.31 18.24 8.39
CA ILE A 407 -19.53 17.23 7.66
C ILE A 407 -18.04 17.38 7.94
N LYS A 408 -17.54 18.62 8.00
CA LYS A 408 -16.15 18.92 8.27
C LYS A 408 -15.80 18.66 9.74
N MET A 409 -14.79 17.85 9.99
CA MET A 409 -14.14 17.67 11.28
C MET A 409 -12.95 18.62 11.44
N ASP A 410 -12.77 19.20 12.62
CA ASP A 410 -11.65 20.09 12.93
C ASP A 410 -10.41 19.31 13.40
N THR A 411 -10.61 18.09 13.88
CA THR A 411 -9.56 17.14 14.28
C THR A 411 -9.76 15.81 13.55
N PRO A 412 -8.68 15.07 13.27
CA PRO A 412 -8.82 13.78 12.61
C PRO A 412 -9.57 12.78 13.51
N ALA A 413 -10.27 11.85 12.87
CA ALA A 413 -10.71 10.63 13.52
C ALA A 413 -9.52 9.85 14.06
N PRO A 414 -9.68 9.03 15.11
CA PRO A 414 -8.63 8.19 15.61
C PRO A 414 -7.99 7.35 14.49
N THR A 415 -6.67 7.32 14.45
CA THR A 415 -5.89 6.52 13.50
C THR A 415 -5.02 5.54 14.25
N GLY A 416 -4.55 4.49 13.58
CA GLY A 416 -3.39 3.74 14.04
C GLY A 416 -2.12 4.61 14.01
N ILE A 417 -1.03 4.09 14.54
CA ILE A 417 0.30 4.73 14.44
C ILE A 417 0.74 4.67 12.98
N ILE A 418 0.99 5.80 12.34
CA ILE A 418 1.37 5.88 10.91
C ILE A 418 2.40 6.97 10.70
N THR A 419 3.52 6.62 10.06
CA THR A 419 4.48 7.56 9.49
C THR A 419 3.76 8.45 8.48
N THR A 420 3.96 9.75 8.57
CA THR A 420 3.25 10.73 7.74
C THR A 420 4.22 11.65 7.04
N HIS A 421 4.21 11.65 5.72
CA HIS A 421 4.97 12.56 4.86
C HIS A 421 4.12 13.76 4.42
N THR A 422 4.76 14.79 3.89
CA THR A 422 4.02 15.75 3.04
C THR A 422 3.51 15.05 1.79
N ALA A 423 2.46 15.56 1.15
CA ALA A 423 1.95 14.98 -0.10
C ALA A 423 3.03 14.86 -1.19
N LYS A 424 3.92 15.85 -1.29
CA LYS A 424 5.03 15.85 -2.26
C LYS A 424 6.07 14.78 -1.94
N GLU A 425 6.49 14.67 -0.69
CA GLU A 425 7.44 13.62 -0.28
C GLU A 425 6.81 12.24 -0.46
N ALA A 426 5.52 12.08 -0.12
CA ALA A 426 4.77 10.85 -0.35
C ALA A 426 4.77 10.45 -1.83
N PHE A 427 4.63 11.42 -2.76
CA PHE A 427 4.72 11.13 -4.20
C PHE A 427 6.06 10.49 -4.56
N ASP A 428 7.17 11.08 -4.13
CA ASP A 428 8.51 10.56 -4.44
C ASP A 428 8.76 9.20 -3.79
N LYS A 429 8.33 9.02 -2.53
CA LYS A 429 8.48 7.78 -1.78
C LYS A 429 7.64 6.64 -2.37
N VAL A 430 6.38 6.89 -2.66
CA VAL A 430 5.47 5.91 -3.25
C VAL A 430 6.01 5.42 -4.59
N LEU A 431 6.40 6.31 -5.50
CA LEU A 431 6.96 5.89 -6.79
C LEU A 431 8.25 5.06 -6.64
N THR A 432 8.99 5.26 -5.56
CA THR A 432 10.23 4.54 -5.32
C THR A 432 10.02 3.17 -4.70
N TYR A 433 9.13 3.05 -3.71
CA TYR A 433 9.09 1.87 -2.83
C TYR A 433 7.81 1.02 -2.94
N VAL A 434 6.74 1.52 -3.54
CA VAL A 434 5.44 0.83 -3.62
C VAL A 434 5.47 -0.48 -4.40
N GLY A 435 4.55 -1.39 -4.07
CA GLY A 435 4.37 -2.69 -4.72
C GLY A 435 5.42 -3.71 -4.30
N ALA A 436 5.53 -4.81 -5.04
CA ALA A 436 6.54 -5.86 -4.81
C ALA A 436 7.94 -5.36 -5.21
N SER A 437 8.37 -4.28 -4.56
CA SER A 437 9.51 -3.45 -4.96
C SER A 437 10.88 -4.10 -4.70
N LEU A 438 10.95 -5.17 -3.91
CA LEU A 438 12.18 -5.95 -3.74
C LEU A 438 12.68 -6.49 -5.10
N TYR A 439 11.75 -6.94 -5.93
CA TYR A 439 11.97 -7.35 -7.31
C TYR A 439 10.89 -6.72 -8.20
N ARG A 440 11.01 -5.39 -8.43
CA ARG A 440 10.04 -4.66 -9.24
C ARG A 440 10.08 -5.13 -10.68
N ASP A 441 8.94 -5.61 -11.18
CA ASP A 441 8.83 -6.04 -12.57
C ASP A 441 8.59 -4.87 -13.53
N GLU A 442 8.60 -5.16 -14.84
CA GLU A 442 8.43 -4.17 -15.91
C GLU A 442 7.06 -3.48 -15.89
N VAL A 443 6.01 -4.17 -15.39
CA VAL A 443 4.66 -3.61 -15.31
C VAL A 443 4.60 -2.52 -14.25
N ASP A 444 5.10 -2.80 -13.04
CA ASP A 444 5.16 -1.80 -11.97
C ASP A 444 6.15 -0.68 -12.32
N ALA A 445 7.30 -1.01 -12.93
CA ALA A 445 8.26 0.00 -13.37
C ALA A 445 7.65 0.98 -14.37
N ARG A 446 6.84 0.48 -15.30
CA ARG A 446 6.08 1.29 -16.24
C ARG A 446 5.11 2.24 -15.54
N TYR A 447 4.33 1.76 -14.58
CA TYR A 447 3.42 2.60 -13.82
C TYR A 447 4.13 3.77 -13.13
N MET A 448 5.28 3.48 -12.53
CA MET A 448 6.06 4.52 -11.84
C MET A 448 6.61 5.56 -12.81
N GLU A 449 7.12 5.13 -13.96
CA GLU A 449 7.64 6.04 -14.98
C GLU A 449 6.51 6.89 -15.61
N GLU A 450 5.36 6.28 -15.90
CA GLU A 450 4.18 6.98 -16.41
C GLU A 450 3.68 8.06 -15.43
N ALA A 451 3.60 7.73 -14.15
CA ALA A 451 3.22 8.70 -13.12
C ALA A 451 4.24 9.83 -12.97
N LYS A 452 5.53 9.51 -13.03
CA LYS A 452 6.61 10.48 -12.96
C LYS A 452 6.56 11.48 -14.13
N THR A 453 6.38 10.95 -15.34
CA THR A 453 6.42 11.75 -16.58
C THR A 453 5.08 12.36 -16.99
N GLY A 454 3.97 11.92 -16.39
CA GLY A 454 2.61 12.36 -16.76
C GLY A 454 2.12 11.76 -18.08
N THR A 455 2.58 10.55 -18.43
CA THR A 455 2.30 9.87 -19.70
C THR A 455 1.49 8.58 -19.51
N ALA A 456 1.10 7.94 -20.62
CA ALA A 456 0.55 6.59 -20.63
C ALA A 456 1.04 5.86 -21.87
N THR A 457 1.62 4.69 -21.68
CA THR A 457 2.21 3.87 -22.77
C THR A 457 1.12 3.17 -23.57
N TYR A 458 0.12 2.63 -22.90
CA TYR A 458 -0.93 1.84 -23.51
C TYR A 458 -2.29 2.54 -23.45
N LYS A 459 -3.23 2.02 -24.20
CA LYS A 459 -4.63 2.47 -24.19
C LYS A 459 -5.54 1.29 -24.53
N GLY A 460 -6.76 1.34 -24.07
CA GLY A 460 -7.74 0.30 -24.33
C GLY A 460 -8.02 0.09 -25.82
N SER A 461 -8.18 -1.15 -26.22
CA SER A 461 -8.51 -1.55 -27.60
C SER A 461 -9.89 -1.04 -28.04
N THR A 462 -10.84 -0.91 -27.11
CA THR A 462 -12.19 -0.37 -27.32
C THR A 462 -12.31 1.06 -26.80
N THR A 463 -11.96 1.31 -25.55
CA THR A 463 -12.12 2.61 -24.89
C THR A 463 -11.22 3.70 -25.46
N LYS A 464 -10.10 3.34 -26.09
CA LYS A 464 -9.11 4.26 -26.68
C LYS A 464 -8.54 5.29 -25.71
N SER A 465 -8.83 5.17 -24.43
CA SER A 465 -8.42 6.12 -23.39
C SER A 465 -6.98 5.84 -22.95
N PRO A 466 -6.07 6.83 -22.95
CA PRO A 466 -4.67 6.61 -22.57
C PRO A 466 -4.53 6.14 -21.13
N GLY A 467 -3.81 5.05 -20.90
CA GLY A 467 -3.61 4.41 -19.59
C GLY A 467 -4.79 3.55 -19.11
N ILE A 468 -5.94 3.66 -19.74
CA ILE A 468 -7.13 2.87 -19.38
C ILE A 468 -7.24 1.72 -20.37
N ILE A 469 -6.79 0.54 -19.98
CA ILE A 469 -6.82 -0.66 -20.83
C ILE A 469 -8.14 -1.43 -20.70
N ASP A 470 -8.51 -2.17 -21.72
CA ASP A 470 -9.71 -3.00 -21.74
C ASP A 470 -9.40 -4.46 -21.38
N LEU A 471 -8.28 -4.97 -21.89
CA LEU A 471 -7.82 -6.34 -21.76
C LEU A 471 -6.32 -6.38 -21.46
N VAL A 472 -5.84 -7.46 -20.87
CA VAL A 472 -4.40 -7.67 -20.64
C VAL A 472 -3.61 -7.61 -21.95
N SER A 473 -4.17 -8.07 -23.06
CA SER A 473 -3.55 -8.00 -24.39
C SER A 473 -3.31 -6.59 -24.93
N ASP A 474 -3.91 -5.56 -24.32
CA ASP A 474 -3.61 -4.16 -24.65
C ASP A 474 -2.20 -3.76 -24.16
N VAL A 475 -1.65 -4.48 -23.18
CA VAL A 475 -0.26 -4.35 -22.73
C VAL A 475 0.63 -5.13 -23.69
N LYS A 476 1.14 -4.44 -24.71
CA LYS A 476 1.95 -5.08 -25.75
C LYS A 476 3.25 -5.65 -25.18
N GLY A 477 3.58 -6.86 -25.62
CA GLY A 477 4.78 -7.56 -25.19
C GLY A 477 4.63 -8.30 -23.87
N TYR A 478 3.51 -8.13 -23.16
CA TYR A 478 3.24 -8.95 -22.00
C TYR A 478 2.83 -10.36 -22.44
N THR A 479 3.64 -11.32 -22.13
CA THR A 479 3.35 -12.75 -22.24
C THR A 479 3.85 -13.45 -21.00
N GLU A 480 3.13 -14.47 -20.52
CA GLU A 480 3.56 -15.22 -19.34
C GLU A 480 4.85 -15.99 -19.57
N ASP A 481 5.12 -16.37 -20.81
CA ASP A 481 6.35 -17.05 -21.21
C ASP A 481 7.60 -16.19 -21.00
N ASN A 482 7.45 -14.87 -20.86
CA ASN A 482 8.56 -13.94 -20.57
C ASN A 482 8.90 -13.84 -19.09
N PHE A 483 8.12 -14.46 -18.18
CA PHE A 483 8.46 -14.47 -16.78
C PHE A 483 9.56 -15.49 -16.51
N GLU A 484 10.68 -14.98 -16.06
CA GLU A 484 11.74 -15.83 -15.54
C GLU A 484 11.21 -16.64 -14.35
N THR A 485 11.56 -17.90 -14.33
CA THR A 485 11.33 -18.76 -13.17
C THR A 485 12.66 -19.08 -12.51
N SER A 486 12.67 -19.18 -11.21
CA SER A 486 13.86 -19.65 -10.49
C SER A 486 13.45 -20.55 -9.34
N THR A 487 14.38 -21.39 -8.93
CA THR A 487 14.22 -22.35 -7.82
C THR A 487 15.46 -22.29 -6.95
N ARG A 488 15.30 -22.30 -5.65
CA ARG A 488 16.40 -22.44 -4.71
C ARG A 488 17.08 -23.79 -4.89
N PRO A 489 18.41 -23.89 -4.75
CA PRO A 489 19.09 -25.19 -4.73
C PRO A 489 18.71 -26.00 -3.49
N ASP A 490 18.82 -27.34 -3.58
CA ASP A 490 18.40 -28.26 -2.52
C ASP A 490 19.17 -28.07 -1.19
N ASP A 491 20.37 -27.50 -1.25
CA ASP A 491 21.24 -27.21 -0.11
C ASP A 491 21.11 -25.76 0.40
N PHE A 492 20.06 -25.05 0.01
CA PHE A 492 19.84 -23.67 0.42
C PHE A 492 19.39 -23.55 1.88
N ASP A 493 18.58 -24.48 2.34
CA ASP A 493 17.99 -24.60 3.66
C ASP A 493 17.92 -26.10 4.01
N SER A 494 18.92 -26.61 4.74
CA SER A 494 19.15 -28.05 4.92
C SER A 494 18.14 -28.72 5.85
N ASP A 495 17.59 -28.01 6.81
CA ASP A 495 16.64 -28.54 7.78
C ASP A 495 15.18 -28.13 7.51
N ASN A 496 14.96 -27.33 6.45
CA ASN A 496 13.67 -26.86 5.94
C ASN A 496 12.85 -26.08 6.98
N ASP A 497 13.49 -25.19 7.72
CA ASP A 497 12.85 -24.31 8.69
C ASP A 497 12.50 -22.91 8.12
N GLY A 498 12.91 -22.65 6.87
CA GLY A 498 12.65 -21.42 6.12
C GLY A 498 13.77 -20.38 6.21
N ILE A 499 14.84 -20.66 6.96
CA ILE A 499 16.02 -19.82 7.07
C ILE A 499 17.18 -20.45 6.30
N PRO A 500 17.87 -19.73 5.39
CA PRO A 500 18.99 -20.31 4.65
C PRO A 500 20.20 -20.63 5.53
N ASP A 501 20.83 -21.79 5.28
CA ASP A 501 22.04 -22.26 5.97
C ASP A 501 23.11 -21.20 6.17
N GLU A 502 23.41 -20.42 5.10
CA GLU A 502 24.44 -19.39 5.17
C GLU A 502 24.04 -18.23 6.10
N TRP A 503 22.75 -17.89 6.09
CA TRP A 503 22.24 -16.82 6.96
C TRP A 503 22.24 -17.27 8.43
N GLU A 504 21.87 -18.51 8.71
CA GLU A 504 21.89 -19.10 10.04
C GLU A 504 23.31 -19.11 10.62
N LYS A 505 24.26 -19.68 9.87
CA LYS A 505 25.69 -19.69 10.25
C LYS A 505 26.22 -18.29 10.53
N ALA A 506 25.79 -17.30 9.74
CA ALA A 506 26.20 -15.91 9.91
C ALA A 506 25.59 -15.25 11.17
N ASN A 507 24.45 -15.75 11.65
CA ASN A 507 23.70 -15.17 12.77
C ASN A 507 23.72 -16.06 14.02
N GLY A 508 24.48 -17.16 14.00
CA GLY A 508 24.68 -18.03 15.18
C GLY A 508 23.54 -19.00 15.44
N LEU A 509 22.75 -19.32 14.41
CA LEU A 509 21.77 -20.41 14.40
C LEU A 509 22.40 -21.71 13.87
N ASN A 510 21.66 -22.80 13.97
CA ASN A 510 22.16 -24.13 13.58
C ASN A 510 21.43 -24.67 12.34
N PRO A 511 22.04 -24.75 11.16
CA PRO A 511 21.43 -25.23 9.90
C PRO A 511 20.97 -26.69 9.89
N ASN A 512 20.95 -27.36 11.03
CA ASN A 512 20.47 -28.71 11.19
C ASN A 512 19.49 -28.83 12.37
N ASP A 513 18.94 -27.72 12.84
CA ASP A 513 17.97 -27.68 13.93
C ASP A 513 16.69 -26.95 13.50
N PRO A 514 15.72 -27.64 12.89
CA PRO A 514 14.51 -27.01 12.35
C PRO A 514 13.60 -26.37 13.42
N THR A 515 14.02 -26.38 14.68
CA THR A 515 13.23 -25.80 15.77
C THR A 515 13.67 -24.37 16.11
N ASP A 516 14.86 -23.98 15.73
CA ASP A 516 15.41 -22.68 16.14
C ASP A 516 14.80 -21.49 15.37
N ALA A 517 14.27 -21.69 14.14
CA ALA A 517 13.49 -20.69 13.41
C ALA A 517 12.31 -20.10 14.20
N LEU A 518 11.69 -20.90 15.04
CA LEU A 518 10.54 -20.49 15.84
C LEU A 518 10.90 -19.95 17.23
N THR A 519 12.20 -19.92 17.56
CA THR A 519 12.68 -19.29 18.79
C THR A 519 12.82 -17.78 18.61
N TYR A 520 13.08 -17.06 19.70
CA TYR A 520 13.28 -15.60 19.71
C TYR A 520 14.74 -15.24 20.04
N SER A 521 15.69 -16.14 19.78
CA SER A 521 17.09 -15.97 20.22
C SER A 521 17.78 -14.77 19.59
N LEU A 522 17.36 -14.33 18.43
CA LEU A 522 17.90 -13.16 17.71
C LEU A 522 17.22 -11.84 18.09
N ASP A 523 16.12 -11.89 18.82
CA ASP A 523 15.37 -10.71 19.20
C ASP A 523 15.35 -10.51 20.72
N SER A 524 16.11 -9.56 21.20
CA SER A 524 16.23 -9.25 22.63
C SER A 524 14.93 -8.77 23.29
N LYS A 525 13.96 -8.25 22.49
CA LYS A 525 12.61 -7.89 22.97
C LYS A 525 11.63 -9.05 22.93
N GLY A 526 11.96 -10.15 22.23
CA GLY A 526 11.06 -11.27 22.03
C GLY A 526 9.81 -10.94 21.22
N PHE A 527 9.89 -9.98 20.30
CA PHE A 527 8.79 -9.60 19.42
C PHE A 527 8.66 -10.55 18.23
N TYR A 528 9.81 -10.93 17.65
CA TYR A 528 9.89 -11.64 16.37
C TYR A 528 10.63 -12.97 16.54
N THR A 529 10.08 -14.02 15.97
CA THR A 529 10.77 -15.30 15.85
C THR A 529 11.95 -15.17 14.88
N ASN A 530 12.93 -16.09 14.93
CA ASN A 530 14.12 -16.01 14.09
C ASN A 530 13.79 -16.01 12.60
N ILE A 531 12.78 -16.78 12.16
CA ILE A 531 12.29 -16.73 10.76
C ILE A 531 11.73 -15.34 10.40
N GLU A 532 11.03 -14.68 11.33
CA GLU A 532 10.56 -13.31 11.09
C GLU A 532 11.72 -12.33 11.04
N VAL A 533 12.75 -12.49 11.88
CA VAL A 533 13.97 -11.67 11.83
C VAL A 533 14.67 -11.84 10.49
N TYR A 534 14.84 -13.08 10.02
CA TYR A 534 15.39 -13.36 8.70
C TYR A 534 14.58 -12.67 7.59
N ALA A 535 13.28 -12.94 7.52
CA ALA A 535 12.42 -12.41 6.46
C ALA A 535 12.37 -10.86 6.44
N ASN A 536 12.42 -10.23 7.63
CA ASN A 536 12.47 -8.77 7.74
C ASN A 536 13.83 -8.21 7.31
N SER A 537 14.94 -8.93 7.56
CA SER A 537 16.28 -8.50 7.15
C SER A 537 16.42 -8.34 5.63
N LEU A 538 15.67 -9.11 4.85
CA LEU A 538 15.66 -9.06 3.38
C LEU A 538 15.17 -7.70 2.85
N VAL A 539 14.26 -7.06 3.57
CA VAL A 539 13.57 -5.82 3.15
C VAL A 539 13.81 -4.63 4.07
N GLU A 540 14.61 -4.79 5.12
CA GLU A 540 14.90 -3.74 6.10
C GLU A 540 15.40 -2.45 5.45
N HIS A 541 16.20 -2.57 4.39
CA HIS A 541 16.71 -1.42 3.65
C HIS A 541 15.59 -0.62 2.96
N ILE A 542 14.51 -1.28 2.52
CA ILE A 542 13.31 -0.64 1.96
C ILE A 542 12.56 0.04 3.09
N MET A 543 12.22 -0.71 4.15
CA MET A 543 11.46 -0.22 5.32
C MET A 543 12.10 1.02 5.96
N LYS A 544 13.43 1.05 6.07
CA LYS A 544 14.15 2.21 6.61
C LYS A 544 14.20 3.39 5.65
N ALA A 545 14.34 3.15 4.35
CA ALA A 545 14.47 4.21 3.36
C ALA A 545 13.15 4.91 3.05
N GLU A 546 12.04 4.16 3.02
CA GLU A 546 10.72 4.71 2.76
C GLU A 546 10.27 5.71 3.84
N ASN A 547 10.63 5.48 5.10
CA ASN A 547 10.23 6.32 6.23
C ASN A 547 11.13 7.54 6.48
N THR A 548 12.14 7.77 5.65
CA THR A 548 12.98 8.97 5.77
C THR A 548 12.24 10.23 5.32
N ASN A 549 12.58 11.38 5.91
CA ASN A 549 12.01 12.71 5.62
C ASN A 549 10.52 12.87 5.96
N ALA A 550 9.96 12.00 6.80
CA ALA A 550 8.59 12.13 7.26
C ALA A 550 8.41 13.34 8.18
N GLN A 551 7.21 13.94 8.18
CA GLN A 551 6.79 14.94 9.16
C GLN A 551 6.59 14.31 10.54
N GLU A 552 6.02 13.11 10.54
CA GLU A 552 5.86 12.25 11.71
C GLU A 552 6.37 10.86 11.33
N SER A 553 7.22 10.27 12.14
CA SER A 553 7.75 8.93 11.91
C SER A 553 7.56 8.03 13.11
N VAL A 554 7.31 6.76 12.86
CA VAL A 554 7.26 5.73 13.88
C VAL A 554 8.70 5.32 14.20
N GLU A 555 9.03 5.23 15.48
CA GLU A 555 10.31 4.64 15.91
C GLU A 555 10.16 3.11 15.89
N GLU A 556 10.69 2.51 14.82
CA GLU A 556 10.63 1.06 14.64
C GLU A 556 11.81 0.36 15.31
N TYR A 557 11.50 -0.78 15.91
CA TYR A 557 12.50 -1.68 16.44
C TYR A 557 12.87 -2.73 15.40
N TYR A 558 14.13 -2.77 15.03
CA TYR A 558 14.72 -3.81 14.19
C TYR A 558 15.64 -4.66 15.05
N PRO A 559 15.40 -5.98 15.17
CA PRO A 559 16.34 -6.88 15.80
C PRO A 559 17.70 -6.81 15.13
N THR A 560 18.77 -6.82 15.89
CA THR A 560 20.13 -6.71 15.34
C THR A 560 20.60 -8.09 14.88
N CYS A 561 20.57 -8.34 13.57
CA CYS A 561 21.24 -9.49 13.00
C CYS A 561 22.76 -9.32 13.05
N VAL A 562 23.47 -10.36 13.46
CA VAL A 562 24.94 -10.32 13.64
C VAL A 562 25.68 -10.18 12.29
N SER A 563 25.00 -10.48 11.17
CA SER A 563 25.62 -10.59 9.84
C SER A 563 26.00 -9.27 9.16
N THR A 564 25.60 -8.11 9.68
CA THR A 564 26.10 -6.82 9.17
C THR A 564 27.45 -6.42 9.75
N ALA A 565 28.01 -7.26 10.63
CA ALA A 565 29.39 -7.07 11.02
C ALA A 565 30.27 -7.10 9.76
N ILE A 566 30.85 -5.98 9.42
CA ILE A 566 32.07 -5.93 8.64
C ILE A 566 32.92 -7.07 9.19
N ARG A 567 33.07 -8.18 8.43
CA ARG A 567 34.12 -9.13 8.76
C ARG A 567 35.39 -8.30 8.86
N ASN A 568 35.87 -8.10 10.06
CA ASN A 568 37.25 -7.69 10.23
C ASN A 568 38.05 -8.79 9.54
N VAL A 569 38.46 -8.52 8.32
CA VAL A 569 39.35 -9.41 7.57
C VAL A 569 40.67 -9.38 8.31
N THR A 570 40.78 -10.25 9.32
CA THR A 570 41.99 -10.40 10.13
C THR A 570 43.13 -11.05 9.34
N GLU A 571 42.85 -11.53 8.13
CA GLU A 571 43.85 -12.03 7.21
C GLU A 571 43.63 -11.41 5.82
N ILE A 572 44.25 -10.27 5.56
CA ILE A 572 44.46 -9.77 4.19
C ILE A 572 45.50 -10.66 3.54
N PRO A 573 45.18 -11.39 2.43
CA PRO A 573 46.18 -12.14 1.70
C PRO A 573 47.30 -11.22 1.27
N SER A 574 48.52 -11.67 1.34
CA SER A 574 49.76 -10.89 1.25
C SER A 574 50.04 -10.20 -0.07
N GLU A 575 49.27 -10.41 -1.13
CA GLU A 575 49.47 -9.77 -2.43
C GLU A 575 48.18 -9.33 -3.11
N LEU A 576 47.82 -8.04 -2.92
CA LEU A 576 46.76 -7.36 -3.61
C LEU A 576 47.15 -7.09 -5.07
N VAL A 577 46.41 -7.65 -6.02
CA VAL A 577 46.70 -7.50 -7.48
C VAL A 577 45.94 -6.32 -8.07
N LYS A 578 44.70 -6.08 -7.64
CA LYS A 578 43.83 -5.07 -8.22
C LYS A 578 42.77 -4.55 -7.22
N THR A 579 42.52 -3.25 -7.25
CA THR A 579 41.39 -2.61 -6.57
C THR A 579 40.52 -1.90 -7.59
N GLU A 580 39.25 -2.15 -7.56
CA GLU A 580 38.23 -1.50 -8.40
C GLU A 580 37.13 -0.92 -7.51
N TYR A 581 36.59 0.22 -7.91
CA TYR A 581 35.49 0.88 -7.17
C TYR A 581 34.23 0.91 -8.03
N PHE A 582 33.09 0.77 -7.39
CA PHE A 582 31.78 0.78 -8.03
C PHE A 582 30.85 1.68 -7.23
N SER A 583 29.94 2.38 -7.90
CA SER A 583 28.81 3.02 -7.26
C SER A 583 27.84 1.96 -6.71
N LEU A 584 26.89 2.36 -5.86
CA LEU A 584 25.84 1.46 -5.36
C LEU A 584 24.98 0.86 -6.48
N ASN A 585 24.95 1.51 -7.65
CA ASN A 585 24.23 1.03 -8.84
C ASN A 585 25.08 0.05 -9.69
N GLY A 586 26.22 -0.41 -9.17
CA GLY A 586 27.09 -1.36 -9.87
C GLY A 586 27.99 -0.76 -10.97
N ASN A 587 27.93 0.54 -11.22
CA ASN A 587 28.76 1.18 -12.23
C ASN A 587 30.19 1.36 -11.72
N LYS A 588 31.17 0.92 -12.50
CA LYS A 588 32.59 1.10 -12.19
C LYS A 588 32.96 2.58 -12.21
N VAL A 589 33.65 3.02 -11.17
CA VAL A 589 34.13 4.41 -11.01
C VAL A 589 35.67 4.42 -10.87
N CYS A 590 36.29 5.42 -11.43
CA CYS A 590 37.76 5.53 -11.37
C CYS A 590 38.24 5.98 -9.98
N VAL A 591 37.44 6.77 -9.27
CA VAL A 591 37.71 7.26 -7.92
C VAL A 591 36.42 7.17 -7.11
N PRO A 592 36.46 6.72 -5.84
CA PRO A 592 35.26 6.70 -5.01
C PRO A 592 34.65 8.10 -4.88
N SER A 593 33.34 8.22 -5.14
CA SER A 593 32.58 9.44 -4.94
C SER A 593 32.32 9.70 -3.46
N LYS A 594 31.93 10.94 -3.10
CA LYS A 594 31.49 11.24 -1.73
C LYS A 594 30.25 10.39 -1.40
N GLY A 595 30.28 9.68 -0.28
CA GLY A 595 29.25 8.75 0.16
C GLY A 595 29.71 7.30 0.12
N ILE A 596 28.75 6.36 0.00
CA ILE A 596 29.02 4.92 0.02
C ILE A 596 29.44 4.44 -1.39
N ASN A 597 30.55 3.72 -1.46
CA ASN A 597 31.04 3.05 -2.66
C ASN A 597 31.33 1.58 -2.34
N LEU A 598 31.32 0.73 -3.36
CA LEU A 598 31.76 -0.66 -3.26
C LEU A 598 33.23 -0.75 -3.75
N ARG A 599 34.08 -1.37 -2.95
CA ARG A 599 35.47 -1.64 -3.33
C ARG A 599 35.64 -3.13 -3.55
N LYS A 600 36.06 -3.51 -4.76
CA LYS A 600 36.39 -4.88 -5.13
C LYS A 600 37.90 -5.01 -5.14
N MET A 601 38.46 -5.89 -4.32
CA MET A 601 39.87 -6.20 -4.23
C MET A 601 40.12 -7.61 -4.80
N THR A 602 41.01 -7.74 -5.75
CA THR A 602 41.43 -9.03 -6.32
C THR A 602 42.84 -9.33 -5.85
N PHE A 603 43.04 -10.50 -5.27
CA PHE A 603 44.32 -10.97 -4.75
C PHE A 603 44.92 -12.05 -5.63
N LYS A 604 46.23 -12.32 -5.48
CA LYS A 604 46.93 -13.40 -6.19
C LYS A 604 46.23 -14.73 -5.91
N GLY A 605 45.99 -15.50 -6.97
CA GLY A 605 45.17 -16.72 -6.90
C GLY A 605 43.67 -16.51 -7.15
N ASN A 606 43.31 -15.34 -7.71
CA ASN A 606 41.92 -14.96 -8.06
C ASN A 606 40.91 -14.88 -6.88
N LYS A 607 41.38 -14.82 -5.64
CA LYS A 607 40.52 -14.52 -4.52
C LYS A 607 40.00 -13.09 -4.64
N VAL A 608 38.71 -12.89 -4.51
CA VAL A 608 38.06 -11.58 -4.62
C VAL A 608 37.37 -11.25 -3.28
N ILE A 609 37.62 -10.04 -2.80
CA ILE A 609 36.89 -9.47 -1.62
C ILE A 609 36.22 -8.19 -2.07
N THR A 610 34.97 -8.02 -1.67
CA THR A 610 34.21 -6.78 -1.90
C THR A 610 33.76 -6.20 -0.56
N ASP A 611 34.05 -4.92 -0.34
CA ASP A 611 33.65 -4.20 0.86
C ASP A 611 33.01 -2.83 0.55
N LYS A 612 32.36 -2.23 1.51
CA LYS A 612 31.85 -0.86 1.43
C LYS A 612 32.91 0.12 1.90
N VAL A 613 33.12 1.16 1.10
CA VAL A 613 34.02 2.28 1.44
C VAL A 613 33.19 3.56 1.53
N ILE A 614 33.31 4.27 2.65
CA ILE A 614 32.67 5.59 2.84
C ILE A 614 33.75 6.65 2.65
N ARG A 615 33.51 7.65 1.81
CA ARG A 615 34.36 8.82 1.61
C ARG A 615 33.64 10.13 1.89
#